data_d8d9f03cc173b83f0b218031ef9af350
#
_entry.id   d8d9f03cc173b83f0b218031ef9af350
#
_cell.length_a   1.000
_cell.length_b   1.000
_cell.length_c   1.000
_cell.angle_alpha   90.00
_cell.angle_beta   90.00
_cell.angle_gamma   90.00
#
_symmetry.space_group_name_H-M   'P 1'
#
loop_
_entity.id
_entity.type
_entity.pdbx_description
1 polymer ?
#
loop_
_entity_poly.entity_id
_entity_poly.type
_entity_poly.pdbx_seq_one_letter_code
_entity_poly.pdbx_strand_id
1 'polypeptide(L)'
;MTDLEQAQQDKIAPWDLEVLNVTDFHVAVFRDRYPVTQGHLLFVPKYNTNAVIGDCFDSALRYGQQLVEKGYCQGFNIGINSGAAAGQTVMYPHVHLIPRRIDDCEDPVGGVRGVIPGQANYKQSGYQQPS
;
A
#
# COMPACT_ATOMS: atom_id res chain seq x y z
N MET A 1 -6.75 -13.65 -20.73
CA MET A 1 -6.46 -12.29 -20.23
C MET A 1 -6.88 -12.22 -18.77
N THR A 2 -6.01 -11.70 -17.89
CA THR A 2 -6.36 -11.48 -16.50
C THR A 2 -7.23 -10.23 -16.34
N ASP A 3 -7.89 -10.12 -15.19
CA ASP A 3 -8.66 -8.90 -14.87
C ASP A 3 -7.76 -7.67 -14.89
N LEU A 4 -6.52 -7.81 -14.37
CA LEU A 4 -5.55 -6.70 -14.38
C LEU A 4 -5.20 -6.29 -15.81
N GLU A 5 -4.91 -7.24 -16.68
CA GLU A 5 -4.60 -6.95 -18.09
C GLU A 5 -5.77 -6.23 -18.77
N GLN A 6 -6.99 -6.67 -18.50
CA GLN A 6 -8.18 -6.00 -19.04
C GLN A 6 -8.31 -4.57 -18.50
N ALA A 7 -8.08 -4.38 -17.19
CA ALA A 7 -8.12 -3.05 -16.58
C ALA A 7 -7.03 -2.12 -17.12
N GLN A 8 -5.84 -2.66 -17.41
CA GLN A 8 -4.77 -1.90 -18.05
C GLN A 8 -5.16 -1.48 -19.48
N GLN A 9 -5.76 -2.41 -20.23
CA GLN A 9 -6.23 -2.14 -21.59
C GLN A 9 -7.32 -1.07 -21.60
N ASP A 10 -8.22 -1.11 -20.62
CA ASP A 10 -9.31 -0.15 -20.44
C ASP A 10 -8.85 1.15 -19.78
N LYS A 11 -7.59 1.26 -19.44
CA LYS A 11 -6.98 2.42 -18.76
C LYS A 11 -7.59 2.71 -17.38
N ILE A 12 -8.13 1.68 -16.75
CA ILE A 12 -8.61 1.75 -15.35
C ILE A 12 -7.44 1.50 -14.39
N ALA A 13 -6.48 0.68 -14.80
CA ALA A 13 -5.25 0.40 -14.05
C ALA A 13 -4.06 1.03 -14.80
N PRO A 14 -3.58 2.21 -14.36
CA PRO A 14 -2.58 2.98 -15.11
C PRO A 14 -1.13 2.56 -14.85
N TRP A 15 -0.91 1.49 -14.10
CA TRP A 15 0.43 1.08 -13.66
C TRP A 15 1.17 0.36 -14.78
N ASP A 16 2.44 0.72 -14.97
CA ASP A 16 3.29 0.15 -16.01
C ASP A 16 4.75 -0.06 -15.56
N LEU A 17 5.10 0.34 -14.33
CA LEU A 17 6.44 0.17 -13.78
C LEU A 17 6.49 -1.08 -12.91
N GLU A 18 6.33 -2.24 -13.54
CA GLU A 18 6.29 -3.53 -12.84
C GLU A 18 7.64 -3.87 -12.24
N VAL A 19 7.63 -4.31 -10.99
CA VAL A 19 8.79 -4.84 -10.29
C VAL A 19 8.84 -6.35 -10.51
N LEU A 20 9.93 -6.85 -11.04
CA LEU A 20 10.13 -8.28 -11.26
C LEU A 20 10.62 -8.95 -9.97
N ASN A 21 10.56 -10.27 -9.93
CA ASN A 21 11.00 -11.12 -8.81
C ASN A 21 10.01 -11.21 -7.64
N VAL A 22 8.72 -11.07 -7.93
CA VAL A 22 7.67 -11.39 -6.97
C VAL A 22 7.27 -12.86 -7.19
N THR A 23 7.20 -13.62 -6.09
CA THR A 23 7.00 -15.06 -6.14
C THR A 23 5.54 -15.51 -6.24
N ASP A 24 4.60 -14.62 -6.05
CA ASP A 24 3.17 -14.95 -6.12
C ASP A 24 2.66 -14.78 -7.55
N PHE A 25 2.14 -15.87 -8.15
CA PHE A 25 1.65 -15.87 -9.53
C PHE A 25 0.42 -14.98 -9.74
N HIS A 26 -0.33 -14.71 -8.68
CA HIS A 26 -1.59 -13.96 -8.79
C HIS A 26 -1.44 -12.50 -8.43
N VAL A 27 -0.23 -12.07 -8.09
CA VAL A 27 0.07 -10.70 -7.66
C VAL A 27 1.07 -10.07 -8.62
N ALA A 28 0.76 -8.88 -9.09
CA ALA A 28 1.70 -8.03 -9.82
C ALA A 28 2.13 -6.90 -8.92
N VAL A 29 3.39 -6.48 -9.00
CA VAL A 29 3.93 -5.42 -8.17
C VAL A 29 4.42 -4.29 -9.05
N PHE A 30 3.97 -3.08 -8.76
CA PHE A 30 4.33 -1.87 -9.50
C PHE A 30 4.94 -0.85 -8.56
N ARG A 31 5.80 0.01 -9.10
CA ARG A 31 6.26 1.20 -8.38
C ARG A 31 5.16 2.25 -8.46
N ASP A 32 4.87 2.89 -7.33
CA ASP A 32 3.98 4.05 -7.34
C ASP A 32 4.68 5.18 -8.09
N ARG A 33 3.96 5.83 -9.00
CA ARG A 33 4.50 6.96 -9.79
C ARG A 33 4.68 8.22 -8.96
N TYR A 34 3.96 8.32 -7.86
CA TYR A 34 4.00 9.46 -6.94
C TYR A 34 4.37 8.95 -5.55
N PRO A 35 5.58 8.37 -5.40
CA PRO A 35 5.94 7.69 -4.16
C PRO A 35 5.94 8.66 -2.98
N VAL A 36 5.35 8.22 -1.86
CA VAL A 36 5.39 9.02 -0.62
C VAL A 36 6.71 8.84 0.11
N THR A 37 7.39 7.71 -0.12
CA THR A 37 8.76 7.46 0.32
C THR A 37 9.48 6.65 -0.75
N GLN A 38 10.80 6.61 -0.68
CA GLN A 38 11.58 5.78 -1.59
C GLN A 38 11.18 4.31 -1.43
N GLY A 39 10.86 3.67 -2.55
CA GLY A 39 10.48 2.26 -2.56
C GLY A 39 9.01 1.99 -2.34
N HIS A 40 8.15 3.02 -2.41
CA HIS A 40 6.69 2.85 -2.33
C HIS A 40 6.21 1.96 -3.47
N LEU A 41 5.62 0.82 -3.12
CA LEU A 41 5.14 -0.19 -4.07
C LEU A 41 3.63 -0.38 -3.98
N LEU A 42 3.07 -0.85 -5.09
CA LEU A 42 1.67 -1.27 -5.18
C LEU A 42 1.63 -2.76 -5.48
N PHE A 43 0.92 -3.51 -4.66
CA PHE A 43 0.67 -4.93 -4.87
C PHE A 43 -0.74 -5.07 -5.41
N VAL A 44 -0.86 -5.60 -6.62
CA VAL A 44 -2.07 -5.51 -7.44
C VAL A 44 -2.53 -6.93 -7.78
N PRO A 45 -3.81 -7.26 -7.53
CA PRO A 45 -4.30 -8.60 -7.83
C PRO A 45 -4.47 -8.77 -9.34
N LYS A 46 -3.98 -9.89 -9.88
CA LYS A 46 -4.20 -10.22 -11.30
C LYS A 46 -5.66 -10.56 -11.56
N TYR A 47 -6.36 -11.09 -10.56
CA TYR A 47 -7.79 -11.35 -10.60
C TYR A 47 -8.46 -10.59 -9.46
N ASN A 48 -9.51 -9.87 -9.78
CA ASN A 48 -10.17 -8.97 -8.83
C ASN A 48 -11.14 -9.76 -7.94
N THR A 49 -10.58 -10.54 -7.03
CA THR A 49 -11.31 -11.30 -6.01
C THR A 49 -10.73 -11.01 -4.64
N ASN A 50 -11.56 -11.19 -3.60
CA ASN A 50 -11.09 -10.99 -2.22
C ASN A 50 -9.93 -11.91 -1.87
N ALA A 51 -9.94 -13.15 -2.38
CA ALA A 51 -8.85 -14.10 -2.12
C ALA A 51 -7.52 -13.57 -2.67
N VAL A 52 -7.50 -13.06 -3.90
CA VAL A 52 -6.27 -12.57 -4.52
C VAL A 52 -5.85 -11.21 -3.91
N ILE A 53 -6.81 -10.37 -3.51
CA ILE A 53 -6.49 -9.17 -2.73
C ILE A 53 -5.81 -9.56 -1.41
N GLY A 54 -6.29 -10.61 -0.75
CA GLY A 54 -5.63 -11.16 0.44
C GLY A 54 -4.20 -11.62 0.16
N ASP A 55 -3.95 -12.22 -1.00
CA ASP A 55 -2.60 -12.60 -1.43
C ASP A 55 -1.71 -11.35 -1.59
N CYS A 56 -2.27 -10.25 -2.04
CA CYS A 56 -1.54 -8.97 -2.14
C CYS A 56 -1.07 -8.49 -0.77
N PHE A 57 -1.94 -8.55 0.25
CA PHE A 57 -1.56 -8.19 1.62
C PHE A 57 -0.45 -9.10 2.15
N ASP A 58 -0.58 -10.40 1.93
CA ASP A 58 0.43 -11.37 2.38
C ASP A 58 1.77 -11.12 1.69
N SER A 59 1.77 -10.92 0.38
CA SER A 59 2.98 -10.61 -0.39
C SER A 59 3.63 -9.31 0.09
N ALA A 60 2.83 -8.26 0.32
CA ALA A 60 3.33 -6.98 0.80
C ALA A 60 3.96 -7.11 2.19
N LEU A 61 3.32 -7.88 3.08
CA LEU A 61 3.85 -8.11 4.43
C LEU A 61 5.21 -8.80 4.37
N ARG A 62 5.31 -9.88 3.60
CA ARG A 62 6.56 -10.63 3.46
C ARG A 62 7.66 -9.77 2.83
N TYR A 63 7.33 -8.98 1.83
CA TYR A 63 8.29 -8.10 1.17
C TYR A 63 8.79 -7.01 2.12
N GLY A 64 7.88 -6.39 2.87
CA GLY A 64 8.24 -5.39 3.87
C GLY A 64 9.16 -5.94 4.94
N GLN A 65 8.88 -7.15 5.44
CA GLN A 65 9.73 -7.83 6.41
C GLN A 65 11.14 -8.04 5.86
N GLN A 66 11.27 -8.43 4.59
CA GLN A 66 12.57 -8.60 3.95
C GLN A 66 13.33 -7.27 3.82
N LEU A 67 12.63 -6.18 3.49
CA LEU A 67 13.25 -4.86 3.41
C LEU A 67 13.85 -4.42 4.75
N VAL A 68 13.10 -4.66 5.84
CA VAL A 68 13.59 -4.35 7.19
C VAL A 68 14.78 -5.23 7.56
N GLU A 69 14.69 -6.52 7.29
CA GLU A 69 15.77 -7.48 7.59
C GLU A 69 17.07 -7.10 6.86
N LYS A 70 16.96 -6.65 5.61
CA LYS A 70 18.12 -6.24 4.79
C LYS A 70 18.60 -4.82 5.10
N GLY A 71 17.94 -4.09 5.99
CA GLY A 71 18.33 -2.74 6.38
C GLY A 71 17.94 -1.64 5.40
N TYR A 72 17.07 -1.92 4.42
CA TYR A 72 16.62 -0.90 3.47
C TYR A 72 15.64 0.09 4.09
N CYS A 73 14.93 -0.30 5.12
CA CYS A 73 14.04 0.56 5.89
C CYS A 73 13.94 0.04 7.33
N GLN A 74 13.33 0.81 8.23
CA GLN A 74 13.22 0.44 9.63
C GLN A 74 11.82 -0.01 10.03
N GLY A 75 10.84 0.18 9.14
CA GLY A 75 9.47 -0.25 9.31
C GLY A 75 8.71 -0.08 8.00
N PHE A 76 7.42 -0.37 8.01
CA PHE A 76 6.59 -0.18 6.82
C PHE A 76 5.12 -0.10 7.20
N ASN A 77 4.35 0.53 6.34
CA ASN A 77 2.89 0.50 6.42
C ASN A 77 2.34 -0.21 5.19
N ILE A 78 1.24 -0.93 5.38
CA ILE A 78 0.50 -1.59 4.32
C ILE A 78 -0.95 -1.13 4.41
N GLY A 79 -1.58 -0.86 3.28
CA GLY A 79 -2.98 -0.47 3.29
C GLY A 79 -3.61 -0.49 1.92
N ILE A 80 -4.93 -0.53 1.92
CA ILE A 80 -5.76 -0.42 0.73
C ILE A 80 -6.79 0.67 0.96
N ASN A 81 -7.08 1.44 -0.07
CA ASN A 81 -8.20 2.38 -0.08
C ASN A 81 -9.35 1.71 -0.82
N SER A 82 -10.48 1.52 -0.15
CA SER A 82 -11.66 0.92 -0.76
C SER A 82 -12.80 1.92 -0.73
N GLY A 83 -13.16 2.42 -1.89
CA GLY A 83 -14.22 3.41 -2.06
C GLY A 83 -13.71 4.84 -2.05
N ALA A 84 -14.45 5.73 -2.70
CA ALA A 84 -14.10 7.14 -2.81
C ALA A 84 -14.01 7.82 -1.43
N ALA A 85 -14.88 7.44 -0.50
CA ALA A 85 -14.86 7.98 0.86
C ALA A 85 -13.56 7.66 1.62
N ALA A 86 -12.88 6.58 1.22
CA ALA A 86 -11.59 6.20 1.79
C ALA A 86 -10.40 6.74 0.98
N GLY A 87 -10.66 7.56 -0.02
CA GLY A 87 -9.61 8.19 -0.82
C GLY A 87 -9.18 7.40 -2.05
N GLN A 88 -9.93 6.38 -2.44
CA GLN A 88 -9.61 5.62 -3.65
C GLN A 88 -9.85 6.48 -4.89
N THR A 89 -8.81 6.64 -5.72
CA THR A 89 -8.88 7.41 -6.98
C THR A 89 -8.76 6.51 -8.20
N VAL A 90 -7.96 5.46 -8.14
CA VAL A 90 -7.86 4.40 -9.15
C VAL A 90 -8.73 3.24 -8.70
N MET A 91 -9.76 2.91 -9.46
CA MET A 91 -10.81 1.99 -8.98
C MET A 91 -10.42 0.51 -9.03
N TYR A 92 -9.41 0.13 -9.81
CA TYR A 92 -8.88 -1.22 -9.71
C TYR A 92 -8.16 -1.38 -8.36
N PRO A 93 -8.42 -2.46 -7.59
CA PRO A 93 -7.86 -2.60 -6.24
C PRO A 93 -6.35 -2.69 -6.25
N HIS A 94 -5.73 -2.07 -5.27
CA HIS A 94 -4.28 -2.12 -5.10
C HIS A 94 -3.91 -1.89 -3.63
N VAL A 95 -2.89 -2.62 -3.19
CA VAL A 95 -2.40 -2.58 -1.81
C VAL A 95 -1.08 -1.84 -1.81
N HIS A 96 -1.00 -0.79 -0.99
CA HIS A 96 0.23 -0.01 -0.83
C HIS A 96 1.18 -0.69 0.14
N LEU A 97 2.46 -0.70 -0.21
CA LEU A 97 3.56 -0.96 0.73
C LEU A 97 4.41 0.30 0.79
N ILE A 98 4.46 0.89 1.96
CA ILE A 98 5.15 2.16 2.18
C ILE A 98 6.31 1.92 3.16
N PRO A 99 7.57 1.84 2.65
CA PRO A 99 8.72 1.71 3.53
C PRO A 99 8.88 2.94 4.42
N ARG A 100 9.17 2.71 5.69
CA ARG A 100 9.29 3.78 6.67
C ARG A 100 10.72 3.83 7.22
N ARG A 101 11.21 5.05 7.39
CA ARG A 101 12.56 5.30 7.91
C ARG A 101 12.48 6.25 9.08
N ILE A 102 13.44 6.12 9.99
CA ILE A 102 13.52 7.04 11.12
C ILE A 102 13.63 8.47 10.57
N ASP A 103 12.85 9.38 11.13
CA ASP A 103 12.82 10.80 10.76
C ASP A 103 12.24 11.08 9.36
N ASP A 104 11.50 10.13 8.77
CA ASP A 104 10.84 10.37 7.49
C ASP A 104 9.60 11.27 7.63
N CYS A 105 9.10 11.45 8.83
CA CYS A 105 8.05 12.42 9.14
C CYS A 105 8.22 12.90 10.58
N GLU A 106 7.51 13.97 10.92
CA GLU A 106 7.66 14.62 12.22
C GLU A 106 7.16 13.74 13.36
N ASP A 107 6.00 13.11 13.19
CA ASP A 107 5.38 12.26 14.21
C ASP A 107 4.72 11.04 13.56
N PRO A 108 5.35 9.85 13.62
CA PRO A 108 4.79 8.64 13.03
C PRO A 108 3.80 7.90 13.92
N VAL A 109 3.61 8.33 15.16
CA VAL A 109 2.77 7.59 16.12
C VAL A 109 1.36 7.42 15.60
N GLY A 110 0.85 6.19 15.67
CA GLY A 110 -0.48 5.84 15.19
C GLY A 110 -0.52 5.39 13.74
N GLY A 111 0.48 5.75 12.93
CA GLY A 111 0.64 5.26 11.56
C GLY A 111 -0.63 5.31 10.72
N VAL A 112 -1.19 4.12 10.44
CA VAL A 112 -2.41 3.94 9.64
C VAL A 112 -3.60 4.79 10.12
N ARG A 113 -3.66 5.12 11.40
CA ARG A 113 -4.71 5.98 11.96
C ARG A 113 -4.70 7.38 11.37
N GLY A 114 -3.60 7.79 10.74
CA GLY A 114 -3.46 9.08 10.09
C GLY A 114 -4.34 9.27 8.85
N VAL A 115 -5.11 8.24 8.45
CA VAL A 115 -6.14 8.40 7.41
C VAL A 115 -7.19 9.43 7.80
N ILE A 116 -7.42 9.64 9.10
CA ILE A 116 -8.23 10.76 9.60
C ILE A 116 -7.25 11.80 10.13
N PRO A 117 -7.12 12.95 9.47
CA PRO A 117 -6.17 13.97 9.88
C PRO A 117 -6.34 14.38 11.35
N GLY A 118 -5.24 14.47 12.07
CA GLY A 118 -5.23 14.84 13.48
C GLY A 118 -5.56 13.73 14.45
N GLN A 119 -5.89 12.51 13.98
CA GLN A 119 -6.30 11.40 14.83
C GLN A 119 -5.26 10.29 14.94
N ALA A 120 -4.10 10.47 14.34
CA ALA A 120 -3.07 9.43 14.33
C ALA A 120 -2.50 9.19 15.73
N ASN A 121 -1.93 10.22 16.34
CA ASN A 121 -1.28 10.08 17.64
C ASN A 121 -2.31 10.17 18.76
N TYR A 122 -2.83 9.04 19.19
CA TYR A 122 -3.81 8.94 20.27
C TYR A 122 -3.19 9.14 21.66
N LYS A 123 -1.87 9.23 21.75
CA LYS A 123 -1.13 9.44 23.01
C LYS A 123 -0.84 10.92 23.27
N GLN A 124 -1.07 11.80 22.25
CA GLN A 124 -0.78 13.20 22.44
C GLN A 124 -1.85 13.89 23.28
N SER A 125 -1.46 14.97 23.94
CA SER A 125 -2.39 15.80 24.70
C SER A 125 -3.38 16.45 23.72
N GLY A 126 -4.67 16.42 24.08
CA GLY A 126 -5.70 17.01 23.25
C GLY A 126 -6.38 16.04 22.28
N TYR A 127 -5.95 14.76 22.25
CA TYR A 127 -6.70 13.77 21.48
C TYR A 127 -8.14 13.67 22.01
N GLN A 128 -9.11 13.71 21.10
CA GLN A 128 -10.51 13.56 21.44
C GLN A 128 -11.10 12.34 20.75
N GLN A 129 -11.74 11.50 21.55
CA GLN A 129 -12.42 10.31 21.05
C GLN A 129 -13.63 10.73 20.21
N PRO A 130 -13.84 10.16 19.02
CA PRO A 130 -15.06 10.42 18.24
C PRO A 130 -16.29 9.95 19.00
N SER A 131 -17.37 10.71 18.88
CA SER A 131 -18.66 10.36 19.49
C SER A 131 -19.40 9.29 18.69
#